data_c3064b4ed8a920e6d86b2a7c90245dea
#
_entry.id   c3064b4ed8a920e6d86b2a7c90245dea
#
_cell.length_a   1.000
_cell.length_b   1.000
_cell.length_c   1.000
_cell.angle_alpha   90.00
_cell.angle_beta   90.00
_cell.angle_gamma   90.00
#
_symmetry.space_group_name_H-M   'P 1'
#
loop_
_entity.id
_entity.type
_entity.pdbx_description
1 polymer ?
#
loop_
_entity_poly.entity_id
_entity_poly.type
_entity_poly.pdbx_seq_one_letter_code
_entity_poly.pdbx_strand_id
1 'polypeptide(L)'
;LSLLDRGFVYAIAHVRGGQEMGRAWYEDGRLLRKQNSFNDFVDVTRALVELDYAAADKVFAMGASAGGLLMAAAVNQCPGCYRGLLVLVPFVDVVTTMLDPGIPLTANEFDEWGNPARKADYDYLLSYSPYDNIERKDYPAMLVATGLWDSQVQYYEPAKWVARRRARKTDDQPLLFRVSMDAGHGGIAGRYQAYRETALYYAFLLDRLGRADEAADAPREPWKDPGPSPFRYD
;
A
#
# COMPACT_ATOMS: atom_id res chain seq x y z
N LEU A 1 1.16 -10.20 16.42
CA LEU A 1 0.35 -10.47 17.63
C LEU A 1 -0.24 -9.17 18.21
N SER A 2 0.54 -8.09 18.37
CA SER A 2 0.08 -6.87 19.06
C SER A 2 -1.23 -6.25 18.51
N LEU A 3 -1.45 -6.22 17.20
CA LEU A 3 -2.72 -5.76 16.62
C LEU A 3 -3.82 -6.81 16.78
N LEU A 4 -3.52 -8.09 16.58
CA LEU A 4 -4.48 -9.18 16.80
C LEU A 4 -4.98 -9.18 18.25
N ASP A 5 -4.05 -8.96 19.18
CA ASP A 5 -4.35 -8.81 20.60
C ASP A 5 -5.27 -7.63 20.92
N ARG A 6 -5.42 -6.70 20.00
CA ARG A 6 -6.33 -5.54 20.07
C ARG A 6 -7.58 -5.69 19.22
N GLY A 7 -7.88 -6.91 18.77
CA GLY A 7 -9.09 -7.23 18.01
C GLY A 7 -9.02 -6.85 16.51
N PHE A 8 -7.83 -6.64 15.96
CA PHE A 8 -7.67 -6.51 14.52
C PHE A 8 -7.73 -7.89 13.84
N VAL A 9 -8.34 -7.93 12.69
CA VAL A 9 -8.21 -9.03 11.72
C VAL A 9 -7.07 -8.67 10.77
N TYR A 10 -6.20 -9.62 10.47
CA TYR A 10 -5.11 -9.45 9.50
C TYR A 10 -5.37 -10.32 8.29
N ALA A 11 -5.43 -9.71 7.12
CA ALA A 11 -5.63 -10.39 5.84
C ALA A 11 -4.46 -10.11 4.90
N ILE A 12 -4.06 -11.11 4.13
CA ILE A 12 -3.09 -10.99 3.03
C ILE A 12 -3.84 -11.28 1.74
N ALA A 13 -3.90 -10.28 0.85
CA ALA A 13 -4.51 -10.45 -0.44
C ALA A 13 -3.48 -10.98 -1.45
N HIS A 14 -3.65 -12.23 -1.88
CA HIS A 14 -2.84 -12.84 -2.94
C HIS A 14 -3.38 -12.40 -4.31
N VAL A 15 -3.10 -11.16 -4.69
CA VAL A 15 -3.58 -10.57 -5.93
C VAL A 15 -2.84 -11.11 -7.16
N ARG A 16 -3.44 -11.04 -8.34
CA ARG A 16 -2.73 -11.35 -9.59
C ARG A 16 -1.49 -10.48 -9.75
N GLY A 17 -0.42 -11.06 -10.26
CA GLY A 17 0.93 -10.50 -10.25
C GLY A 17 1.82 -11.12 -9.17
N GLY A 18 1.26 -11.75 -8.13
CA GLY A 18 1.94 -12.71 -7.27
C GLY A 18 2.05 -14.10 -7.91
N GLN A 19 2.68 -15.04 -7.21
CA GLN A 19 2.84 -16.44 -7.69
C GLN A 19 2.14 -17.46 -6.79
N GLU A 20 1.37 -17.03 -5.82
CA GLU A 20 0.71 -17.90 -4.84
C GLU A 20 -0.24 -18.89 -5.51
N MET A 21 -0.88 -18.48 -6.62
CA MET A 21 -1.77 -19.31 -7.43
C MET A 21 -1.09 -19.83 -8.71
N GLY A 22 0.25 -19.83 -8.75
CA GLY A 22 1.05 -20.34 -9.86
C GLY A 22 1.36 -19.33 -10.96
N ARG A 23 2.00 -19.80 -12.02
CA ARG A 23 2.57 -18.94 -13.08
C ARG A 23 1.53 -18.11 -13.83
N ALA A 24 0.37 -18.67 -14.11
CA ALA A 24 -0.71 -17.95 -14.80
C ALA A 24 -1.19 -16.75 -13.98
N TRP A 25 -1.23 -16.87 -12.64
CA TRP A 25 -1.60 -15.79 -11.72
C TRP A 25 -0.63 -14.62 -11.82
N TYR A 26 0.66 -14.90 -11.91
CA TYR A 26 1.69 -13.90 -12.14
C TYR A 26 1.54 -13.21 -13.50
N GLU A 27 1.40 -13.98 -14.58
CA GLU A 27 1.28 -13.44 -15.94
C GLU A 27 0.04 -12.56 -16.13
N ASP A 28 -1.03 -12.83 -15.37
CA ASP A 28 -2.27 -12.04 -15.41
C ASP A 28 -2.21 -10.75 -14.59
N GLY A 29 -1.10 -10.44 -13.92
CA GLY A 29 -0.92 -9.23 -13.13
C GLY A 29 0.35 -8.44 -13.46
N ARG A 30 1.00 -8.68 -14.60
CA ARG A 30 2.18 -7.93 -15.04
C ARG A 30 1.99 -7.24 -16.38
N LEU A 31 2.92 -6.38 -16.75
CA LEU A 31 2.93 -5.63 -18.03
C LEU A 31 1.56 -4.99 -18.29
N LEU A 32 0.99 -5.19 -19.47
CA LEU A 32 -0.30 -4.64 -19.88
C LEU A 32 -1.52 -5.22 -19.13
N ARG A 33 -1.28 -6.06 -18.11
CA ARG A 33 -2.31 -6.62 -17.22
C ARG A 33 -2.18 -6.15 -15.78
N LYS A 34 -1.29 -5.21 -15.49
CA LYS A 34 -0.99 -4.73 -14.13
C LYS A 34 -2.21 -4.17 -13.38
N GLN A 35 -3.16 -3.60 -14.10
CA GLN A 35 -4.43 -3.14 -13.52
C GLN A 35 -5.19 -4.24 -12.78
N ASN A 36 -5.03 -5.51 -13.17
CA ASN A 36 -5.66 -6.62 -12.47
C ASN A 36 -5.22 -6.71 -11.00
N SER A 37 -3.93 -6.47 -10.72
CA SER A 37 -3.44 -6.46 -9.33
C SER A 37 -4.16 -5.43 -8.46
N PHE A 38 -4.42 -4.25 -9.01
CA PHE A 38 -5.07 -3.15 -8.29
C PHE A 38 -6.57 -3.41 -8.11
N ASN A 39 -7.22 -3.91 -9.15
CA ASN A 39 -8.64 -4.29 -9.10
C ASN A 39 -8.87 -5.41 -8.08
N ASP A 40 -8.04 -6.47 -8.12
CA ASP A 40 -8.13 -7.59 -7.18
C ASP A 40 -8.02 -7.11 -5.73
N PHE A 41 -7.11 -6.17 -5.43
CA PHE A 41 -6.94 -5.66 -4.08
C PHE A 41 -8.17 -4.88 -3.59
N VAL A 42 -8.75 -4.06 -4.44
CA VAL A 42 -10.00 -3.33 -4.14
C VAL A 42 -11.16 -4.30 -3.95
N ASP A 43 -11.26 -5.32 -4.80
CA ASP A 43 -12.35 -6.32 -4.74
C ASP A 43 -12.22 -7.20 -3.49
N VAL A 44 -11.00 -7.64 -3.12
CA VAL A 44 -10.75 -8.34 -1.85
C VAL A 44 -11.14 -7.45 -0.66
N THR A 45 -10.81 -6.15 -0.70
CA THR A 45 -11.20 -5.20 0.36
C THR A 45 -12.71 -5.16 0.53
N ARG A 46 -13.46 -5.07 -0.57
CA ARG A 46 -14.93 -5.08 -0.55
C ARG A 46 -15.50 -6.40 -0.06
N ALA A 47 -14.96 -7.51 -0.53
CA ALA A 47 -15.38 -8.84 -0.12
C ALA A 47 -15.18 -9.07 1.39
N LEU A 48 -14.08 -8.59 1.98
CA LEU A 48 -13.86 -8.69 3.43
C LEU A 48 -14.92 -7.93 4.24
N VAL A 49 -15.42 -6.82 3.71
CA VAL A 49 -16.53 -6.07 4.34
C VAL A 49 -17.87 -6.77 4.12
N GLU A 50 -18.16 -7.23 2.92
CA GLU A 50 -19.39 -7.95 2.58
C GLU A 50 -19.54 -9.27 3.33
N LEU A 51 -18.42 -9.91 3.68
CA LEU A 51 -18.38 -11.16 4.45
C LEU A 51 -18.24 -10.96 5.96
N ASP A 52 -18.41 -9.74 6.45
CA ASP A 52 -18.34 -9.36 7.87
C ASP A 52 -16.98 -9.65 8.56
N TYR A 53 -15.88 -9.80 7.79
CA TYR A 53 -14.53 -9.87 8.36
C TYR A 53 -14.00 -8.50 8.79
N ALA A 54 -14.52 -7.42 8.20
CA ALA A 54 -14.11 -6.06 8.52
C ALA A 54 -15.31 -5.10 8.50
N ALA A 55 -15.33 -4.13 9.43
CA ALA A 55 -16.25 -3.01 9.36
C ALA A 55 -15.77 -2.01 8.28
N ALA A 56 -16.66 -1.52 7.44
CA ALA A 56 -16.36 -0.67 6.29
C ALA A 56 -15.59 0.63 6.66
N ASP A 57 -15.85 1.17 7.85
CA ASP A 57 -15.21 2.38 8.38
C ASP A 57 -13.89 2.12 9.14
N LYS A 58 -13.42 0.86 9.19
CA LYS A 58 -12.25 0.43 9.96
C LYS A 58 -11.22 -0.37 9.16
N VAL A 59 -11.32 -0.34 7.84
CA VAL A 59 -10.35 -1.03 6.97
C VAL A 59 -9.09 -0.19 6.83
N PHE A 60 -7.96 -0.81 7.10
CA PHE A 60 -6.64 -0.25 6.82
C PHE A 60 -5.91 -1.11 5.79
N ALA A 61 -5.09 -0.47 4.97
CA ALA A 61 -4.26 -1.17 4.01
C ALA A 61 -2.77 -0.81 4.21
N MET A 62 -1.89 -1.77 3.98
CA MET A 62 -0.45 -1.59 4.12
C MET A 62 0.29 -2.26 2.96
N GLY A 63 1.27 -1.56 2.40
CA GLY A 63 2.14 -2.10 1.37
C GLY A 63 3.46 -1.35 1.28
N ALA A 64 4.50 -2.05 0.83
CA ALA A 64 5.85 -1.52 0.70
C ALA A 64 6.38 -1.71 -0.71
N SER A 65 7.23 -0.79 -1.21
CA SER A 65 7.88 -0.90 -2.52
C SER A 65 6.86 -1.03 -3.66
N ALA A 66 6.86 -2.10 -4.43
CA ALA A 66 5.81 -2.45 -5.39
C ALA A 66 4.43 -2.60 -4.72
N GLY A 67 4.38 -3.08 -3.45
CA GLY A 67 3.17 -3.06 -2.63
C GLY A 67 2.74 -1.64 -2.26
N GLY A 68 3.66 -0.69 -2.18
CA GLY A 68 3.36 0.74 -2.06
C GLY A 68 2.71 1.32 -3.31
N LEU A 69 3.12 0.88 -4.50
CA LEU A 69 2.41 1.15 -5.75
C LEU A 69 0.98 0.62 -5.70
N LEU A 70 0.80 -0.63 -5.27
CA LEU A 70 -0.51 -1.25 -5.10
C LEU A 70 -1.42 -0.41 -4.21
N MET A 71 -0.92 0.01 -3.03
CA MET A 71 -1.67 0.86 -2.10
C MET A 71 -2.06 2.20 -2.72
N ALA A 72 -1.11 2.85 -3.40
CA ALA A 72 -1.31 4.16 -4.00
C ALA A 72 -2.27 4.13 -5.20
N ALA A 73 -2.24 3.06 -5.99
CA ALA A 73 -3.18 2.83 -7.08
C ALA A 73 -4.58 2.47 -6.57
N ALA A 74 -4.67 1.56 -5.58
CA ALA A 74 -5.94 1.16 -4.99
C ALA A 74 -6.68 2.35 -4.33
N VAL A 75 -5.96 3.23 -3.63
CA VAL A 75 -6.57 4.42 -3.03
C VAL A 75 -6.98 5.46 -4.07
N ASN A 76 -6.33 5.52 -5.23
CA ASN A 76 -6.80 6.35 -6.33
C ASN A 76 -8.11 5.82 -6.93
N GLN A 77 -8.29 4.49 -6.99
CA GLN A 77 -9.52 3.84 -7.46
C GLN A 77 -10.66 3.90 -6.46
N CYS A 78 -10.40 3.63 -5.19
CA CYS A 78 -11.41 3.55 -4.13
C CYS A 78 -10.93 4.23 -2.84
N PRO A 79 -10.87 5.57 -2.79
CA PRO A 79 -10.43 6.26 -1.58
C PRO A 79 -11.35 5.99 -0.39
N GLY A 80 -12.64 5.85 -0.60
CA GLY A 80 -13.63 5.54 0.45
C GLY A 80 -13.59 4.10 0.98
N CYS A 81 -12.79 3.20 0.37
CA CYS A 81 -12.64 1.84 0.85
C CYS A 81 -11.78 1.72 2.11
N TYR A 82 -11.05 2.76 2.46
CA TYR A 82 -10.03 2.69 3.51
C TYR A 82 -10.22 3.77 4.56
N ARG A 83 -10.09 3.41 5.83
CA ARG A 83 -9.94 4.35 6.95
C ARG A 83 -8.56 5.00 6.96
N GLY A 84 -7.54 4.27 6.57
CA GLY A 84 -6.17 4.77 6.48
C GLY A 84 -5.22 3.81 5.79
N LEU A 85 -4.07 4.32 5.35
CA LEU A 85 -3.04 3.53 4.69
C LEU A 85 -1.67 3.74 5.31
N LEU A 86 -0.89 2.67 5.34
CA LEU A 86 0.54 2.66 5.57
C LEU A 86 1.23 2.39 4.22
N VAL A 87 1.95 3.38 3.70
CA VAL A 87 2.54 3.34 2.37
C VAL A 87 4.06 3.50 2.52
N LEU A 88 4.77 2.38 2.43
CA LEU A 88 6.17 2.30 2.83
C LEU A 88 7.09 2.18 1.63
N VAL A 89 8.14 2.99 1.58
CA VAL A 89 9.14 3.03 0.49
C VAL A 89 8.51 2.88 -0.91
N PRO A 90 7.43 3.63 -1.23
CA PRO A 90 6.52 3.26 -2.29
C PRO A 90 7.01 3.68 -3.68
N PHE A 91 6.86 2.77 -4.64
CA PHE A 91 7.06 3.01 -6.07
C PHE A 91 5.83 3.74 -6.66
N VAL A 92 5.84 5.07 -6.67
CA VAL A 92 4.64 5.89 -6.96
C VAL A 92 4.77 6.87 -8.13
N ASP A 93 5.98 7.10 -8.65
CA ASP A 93 6.25 7.92 -9.85
C ASP A 93 6.74 7.02 -10.99
N VAL A 94 5.89 6.08 -11.36
CA VAL A 94 6.24 4.93 -12.21
C VAL A 94 6.83 5.35 -13.55
N VAL A 95 6.20 6.33 -14.21
CA VAL A 95 6.62 6.77 -15.55
C VAL A 95 8.00 7.42 -15.51
N THR A 96 8.22 8.35 -14.57
CA THR A 96 9.51 9.06 -14.45
C THR A 96 10.64 8.09 -14.11
N THR A 97 10.39 7.20 -13.15
CA THR A 97 11.40 6.20 -12.71
C THR A 97 11.74 5.22 -13.83
N MET A 98 10.73 4.70 -14.55
CA MET A 98 10.97 3.77 -15.64
C MET A 98 11.56 4.41 -16.91
N LEU A 99 11.55 5.74 -17.02
CA LEU A 99 12.25 6.49 -18.08
C LEU A 99 13.73 6.74 -17.77
N ASP A 100 14.17 6.52 -16.54
CA ASP A 100 15.55 6.75 -16.12
C ASP A 100 16.32 5.42 -15.98
N PRO A 101 17.07 5.00 -17.02
CA PRO A 101 17.87 3.76 -16.96
C PRO A 101 19.08 3.87 -16.01
N GLY A 102 19.38 5.05 -15.50
CA GLY A 102 20.42 5.26 -14.48
C GLY A 102 20.00 4.78 -13.08
N ILE A 103 18.69 4.59 -12.86
CA ILE A 103 18.19 3.98 -11.62
C ILE A 103 18.43 2.47 -11.67
N PRO A 104 19.07 1.87 -10.64
CA PRO A 104 19.60 0.50 -10.72
C PRO A 104 18.57 -0.59 -11.09
N LEU A 105 17.31 -0.46 -10.67
CA LEU A 105 16.30 -1.47 -10.94
C LEU A 105 15.59 -1.27 -12.29
N THR A 106 15.57 -0.06 -12.84
CA THR A 106 14.71 0.30 -13.99
C THR A 106 14.88 -0.65 -15.17
N ALA A 107 16.11 -0.83 -15.65
CA ALA A 107 16.35 -1.68 -16.83
C ALA A 107 16.04 -3.16 -16.57
N ASN A 108 16.28 -3.63 -15.35
CA ASN A 108 16.04 -5.02 -14.96
C ASN A 108 14.54 -5.33 -14.81
N GLU A 109 13.71 -4.31 -14.59
CA GLU A 109 12.28 -4.46 -14.35
C GLU A 109 11.40 -4.11 -15.56
N PHE A 110 11.98 -3.90 -16.74
CA PHE A 110 11.18 -3.73 -17.96
C PHE A 110 10.30 -4.93 -18.28
N ASP A 111 10.70 -6.14 -17.87
CA ASP A 111 9.90 -7.36 -18.04
C ASP A 111 8.72 -7.43 -17.07
N GLU A 112 8.74 -6.66 -15.98
CA GLU A 112 7.65 -6.59 -15.01
C GLU A 112 6.68 -5.44 -15.33
N TRP A 113 7.22 -4.24 -15.55
CA TRP A 113 6.42 -3.02 -15.68
C TRP A 113 6.17 -2.62 -17.13
N GLY A 114 7.06 -2.96 -18.05
CA GLY A 114 7.11 -2.46 -19.42
C GLY A 114 8.20 -1.38 -19.61
N ASN A 115 8.57 -1.14 -20.85
CA ASN A 115 9.57 -0.15 -21.22
C ASN A 115 8.89 1.11 -21.80
N PRO A 116 8.85 2.25 -21.09
CA PRO A 116 8.18 3.46 -21.55
C PRO A 116 8.83 4.14 -22.76
N ALA A 117 9.98 3.67 -23.24
CA ALA A 117 10.49 4.05 -24.55
C ALA A 117 9.57 3.56 -25.70
N ARG A 118 8.73 2.55 -25.43
CA ARG A 118 7.66 2.09 -26.31
C ARG A 118 6.37 2.82 -25.96
N LYS A 119 5.74 3.46 -26.92
CA LYS A 119 4.55 4.27 -26.67
C LYS A 119 3.40 3.50 -26.00
N ALA A 120 3.18 2.25 -26.38
CA ALA A 120 2.13 1.44 -25.78
C ALA A 120 2.35 1.19 -24.29
N ASP A 121 3.60 0.90 -23.89
CA ASP A 121 3.97 0.71 -22.49
C ASP A 121 3.89 2.03 -21.72
N TYR A 122 4.37 3.14 -22.33
CA TYR A 122 4.26 4.48 -21.75
C TYR A 122 2.81 4.84 -21.42
N ASP A 123 1.93 4.71 -22.39
CA ASP A 123 0.51 5.05 -22.22
C ASP A 123 -0.13 4.17 -21.14
N TYR A 124 0.24 2.90 -21.08
CA TYR A 124 -0.27 1.99 -20.06
C TYR A 124 0.27 2.31 -18.66
N LEU A 125 1.58 2.55 -18.51
CA LEU A 125 2.19 2.97 -17.25
C LEU A 125 1.55 4.27 -16.75
N LEU A 126 1.36 5.24 -17.64
CA LEU A 126 0.73 6.52 -17.32
C LEU A 126 -0.71 6.33 -16.82
N SER A 127 -1.44 5.33 -17.34
CA SER A 127 -2.83 5.07 -16.98
C SER A 127 -3.02 4.69 -15.50
N TYR A 128 -1.98 4.17 -14.84
CA TYR A 128 -2.07 3.76 -13.44
C TYR A 128 -1.02 4.39 -12.52
N SER A 129 -0.01 5.08 -13.05
CA SER A 129 1.03 5.72 -12.24
C SER A 129 0.41 6.58 -11.14
N PRO A 130 0.61 6.26 -9.85
CA PRO A 130 -0.10 6.94 -8.76
C PRO A 130 0.14 8.44 -8.71
N TYR A 131 1.37 8.88 -9.02
CA TYR A 131 1.72 10.29 -9.05
C TYR A 131 0.93 11.04 -10.13
N ASP A 132 0.76 10.46 -11.31
CA ASP A 132 0.11 11.09 -12.45
C ASP A 132 -1.42 11.12 -12.31
N ASN A 133 -1.97 10.14 -11.59
CA ASN A 133 -3.41 9.96 -11.42
C ASN A 133 -3.97 10.50 -10.08
N ILE A 134 -3.28 11.45 -9.43
CA ILE A 134 -3.85 12.16 -8.29
C ILE A 134 -4.92 13.14 -8.79
N GLU A 135 -6.13 12.94 -8.33
CA GLU A 135 -7.26 13.82 -8.62
C GLU A 135 -7.54 14.77 -7.44
N ARG A 136 -8.37 15.79 -7.69
CA ARG A 136 -8.89 16.66 -6.65
C ARG A 136 -10.12 16.01 -6.02
N LYS A 137 -9.92 15.30 -4.91
CA LYS A 137 -10.95 14.59 -4.15
C LYS A 137 -10.51 14.31 -2.73
N ASP A 138 -11.42 13.77 -1.93
CA ASP A 138 -11.14 13.31 -0.57
C ASP A 138 -10.33 12.01 -0.59
N TYR A 139 -9.38 11.91 0.31
CA TYR A 139 -8.53 10.74 0.51
C TYR A 139 -8.49 10.36 1.99
N PRO A 140 -8.33 9.08 2.32
CA PRO A 140 -8.20 8.64 3.70
C PRO A 140 -6.89 9.13 4.33
N ALA A 141 -6.79 8.98 5.66
CA ALA A 141 -5.55 9.23 6.38
C ALA A 141 -4.41 8.36 5.85
N MET A 142 -3.18 8.90 5.76
CA MET A 142 -2.02 8.14 5.28
C MET A 142 -0.78 8.45 6.10
N LEU A 143 -0.01 7.41 6.39
CA LEU A 143 1.37 7.50 6.81
C LEU A 143 2.26 6.95 5.69
N VAL A 144 3.04 7.83 5.09
CA VAL A 144 4.03 7.50 4.04
C VAL A 144 5.40 7.54 4.66
N ALA A 145 6.18 6.49 4.50
CA ALA A 145 7.54 6.41 5.04
C ALA A 145 8.55 6.02 3.96
N THR A 146 9.75 6.60 4.02
CA THR A 146 10.87 6.27 3.11
C THR A 146 12.22 6.47 3.79
N GLY A 147 13.29 5.94 3.20
CA GLY A 147 14.67 6.18 3.60
C GLY A 147 15.38 7.16 2.65
N LEU A 148 16.20 8.06 3.20
CA LEU A 148 16.97 9.01 2.39
C LEU A 148 17.95 8.31 1.43
N TRP A 149 18.51 7.18 1.87
CA TRP A 149 19.51 6.39 1.15
C TRP A 149 18.90 5.18 0.43
N ASP A 150 17.62 5.27 0.11
CA ASP A 150 16.94 4.21 -0.66
C ASP A 150 17.50 4.18 -2.09
N SER A 151 18.17 3.07 -2.43
CA SER A 151 18.78 2.84 -3.74
C SER A 151 17.86 2.11 -4.73
N GLN A 152 16.70 1.63 -4.26
CA GLN A 152 15.74 0.89 -5.09
C GLN A 152 14.58 1.79 -5.51
N VAL A 153 13.98 2.51 -4.55
CA VAL A 153 12.95 3.51 -4.79
C VAL A 153 13.41 4.83 -4.16
N GLN A 154 13.85 5.76 -4.97
CA GLN A 154 14.47 7.01 -4.52
C GLN A 154 13.49 7.83 -3.65
N TYR A 155 14.00 8.39 -2.56
CA TYR A 155 13.20 9.15 -1.59
C TYR A 155 12.39 10.31 -2.18
N TYR A 156 12.85 10.89 -3.29
CA TYR A 156 12.15 11.99 -3.95
C TYR A 156 10.84 11.55 -4.63
N GLU A 157 10.69 10.29 -4.95
CA GLU A 157 9.50 9.72 -5.56
C GLU A 157 8.29 9.85 -4.63
N PRO A 158 8.29 9.26 -3.42
CA PRO A 158 7.23 9.49 -2.44
C PRO A 158 7.15 10.96 -1.97
N ALA A 159 8.26 11.70 -1.93
CA ALA A 159 8.23 13.11 -1.54
C ALA A 159 7.41 13.95 -2.53
N LYS A 160 7.64 13.79 -3.83
CA LYS A 160 6.88 14.44 -4.89
C LYS A 160 5.40 14.04 -4.85
N TRP A 161 5.14 12.75 -4.68
CA TRP A 161 3.80 12.20 -4.61
C TRP A 161 3.01 12.79 -3.43
N VAL A 162 3.60 12.84 -2.23
CA VAL A 162 3.00 13.46 -1.05
C VAL A 162 2.74 14.94 -1.26
N ALA A 163 3.71 15.68 -1.82
CA ALA A 163 3.56 17.11 -2.09
C ALA A 163 2.39 17.38 -3.06
N ARG A 164 2.32 16.63 -4.16
CA ARG A 164 1.24 16.75 -5.15
C ARG A 164 -0.12 16.36 -4.56
N ARG A 165 -0.17 15.32 -3.72
CA ARG A 165 -1.40 14.90 -3.04
C ARG A 165 -1.88 15.96 -2.05
N ARG A 166 -1.00 16.56 -1.24
CA ARG A 166 -1.34 17.67 -0.34
C ARG A 166 -1.94 18.87 -1.08
N ALA A 167 -1.45 19.17 -2.28
CA ALA A 167 -1.96 20.26 -3.10
C ALA A 167 -3.34 19.96 -3.74
N ARG A 168 -3.76 18.68 -3.79
CA ARG A 168 -4.98 18.26 -4.49
C ARG A 168 -6.09 17.70 -3.62
N LYS A 169 -5.75 17.14 -2.44
CA LYS A 169 -6.76 16.61 -1.52
C LYS A 169 -7.72 17.70 -1.05
N THR A 170 -8.98 17.33 -0.87
CA THR A 170 -10.06 18.23 -0.43
C THR A 170 -10.56 17.96 0.97
N ASP A 171 -10.06 16.91 1.59
CA ASP A 171 -10.34 16.46 2.96
C ASP A 171 -9.34 17.03 3.99
N ASP A 172 -9.66 16.88 5.29
CA ASP A 172 -8.80 17.25 6.42
C ASP A 172 -8.05 16.05 7.03
N GLN A 173 -8.10 14.88 6.39
CA GLN A 173 -7.41 13.69 6.91
C GLN A 173 -5.89 13.88 6.89
N PRO A 174 -5.16 13.40 7.93
CA PRO A 174 -3.72 13.58 7.99
C PRO A 174 -3.01 12.81 6.88
N LEU A 175 -2.10 13.49 6.19
CA LEU A 175 -1.13 12.91 5.28
C LEU A 175 0.26 13.16 5.86
N LEU A 176 0.74 12.16 6.62
CA LEU A 176 2.03 12.19 7.29
C LEU A 176 3.11 11.67 6.35
N PHE A 177 4.25 12.34 6.34
CA PHE A 177 5.41 11.90 5.57
C PHE A 177 6.63 11.83 6.45
N ARG A 178 7.22 10.65 6.57
CA ARG A 178 8.43 10.40 7.35
C ARG A 178 9.56 9.99 6.43
N VAL A 179 10.69 10.68 6.54
CA VAL A 179 11.95 10.30 5.91
C VAL A 179 12.93 9.87 7.00
N SER A 180 13.42 8.64 6.93
CA SER A 180 14.52 8.20 7.78
C SER A 180 15.84 8.65 7.16
N MET A 181 16.59 9.48 7.86
CA MET A 181 17.82 10.08 7.34
C MET A 181 19.00 9.09 7.27
N ASP A 182 18.90 7.96 7.99
CA ASP A 182 19.94 6.96 8.12
C ASP A 182 19.54 5.59 7.52
N ALA A 183 18.40 5.54 6.79
CA ALA A 183 17.88 4.30 6.24
C ALA A 183 17.95 4.25 4.72
N GLY A 184 18.10 3.03 4.20
CA GLY A 184 17.83 2.65 2.81
C GLY A 184 16.48 1.98 2.67
N HIS A 185 16.30 1.17 1.60
CA HIS A 185 15.04 0.50 1.26
C HIS A 185 14.52 -0.45 2.36
N GLY A 186 15.42 -1.15 3.04
CA GLY A 186 15.10 -2.10 4.12
C GLY A 186 14.90 -1.48 5.50
N GLY A 187 14.86 -0.14 5.62
CA GLY A 187 14.77 0.54 6.91
C GLY A 187 16.13 0.69 7.63
N ILE A 188 16.08 1.11 8.88
CA ILE A 188 17.29 1.28 9.70
C ILE A 188 17.76 -0.09 10.22
N ALA A 189 19.07 -0.34 10.14
CA ALA A 189 19.67 -1.56 10.67
C ALA A 189 19.51 -1.64 12.21
N GLY A 190 19.23 -2.84 12.70
CA GLY A 190 19.11 -3.14 14.13
C GLY A 190 17.70 -3.50 14.58
N ARG A 191 17.60 -4.58 15.37
CA ARG A 191 16.35 -5.18 15.86
C ARG A 191 15.41 -4.17 16.52
N TYR A 192 15.94 -3.33 17.39
CA TYR A 192 15.12 -2.38 18.16
C TYR A 192 14.62 -1.21 17.31
N GLN A 193 15.34 -0.85 16.25
CA GLN A 193 14.90 0.20 15.34
C GLN A 193 13.71 -0.28 14.51
N ALA A 194 13.75 -1.50 14.01
CA ALA A 194 12.61 -2.11 13.29
C ALA A 194 11.36 -2.19 14.19
N TYR A 195 11.52 -2.49 15.48
CA TYR A 195 10.38 -2.48 16.42
C TYR A 195 9.84 -1.08 16.66
N ARG A 196 10.69 -0.04 16.71
CA ARG A 196 10.24 1.35 16.85
C ARG A 196 9.47 1.81 15.62
N GLU A 197 9.91 1.43 14.42
CA GLU A 197 9.18 1.73 13.18
C GLU A 197 7.82 1.03 13.16
N THR A 198 7.79 -0.25 13.49
CA THR A 198 6.54 -1.01 13.61
C THR A 198 5.60 -0.37 14.66
N ALA A 199 6.13 0.05 15.81
CA ALA A 199 5.34 0.71 16.84
C ALA A 199 4.73 2.04 16.35
N LEU A 200 5.48 2.81 15.57
CA LEU A 200 4.95 4.03 14.95
C LEU A 200 3.80 3.73 13.99
N TYR A 201 3.93 2.69 13.16
CA TYR A 201 2.87 2.29 12.24
C TYR A 201 1.62 1.85 12.99
N TYR A 202 1.77 1.07 14.05
CA TYR A 202 0.65 0.64 14.89
C TYR A 202 0.02 1.81 15.65
N ALA A 203 0.82 2.74 16.16
CA ALA A 203 0.32 3.95 16.80
C ALA A 203 -0.55 4.77 15.83
N PHE A 204 -0.14 4.91 14.56
CA PHE A 204 -0.97 5.56 13.55
C PHE A 204 -2.32 4.86 13.36
N LEU A 205 -2.35 3.54 13.25
CA LEU A 205 -3.59 2.78 13.08
C LEU A 205 -4.52 2.97 14.29
N LEU A 206 -3.97 2.86 15.49
CA LEU A 206 -4.73 3.01 16.75
C LEU A 206 -5.27 4.43 16.92
N ASP A 207 -4.45 5.43 16.60
CA ASP A 207 -4.86 6.84 16.65
C ASP A 207 -6.03 7.11 15.68
N ARG A 208 -5.98 6.56 14.47
CA ARG A 208 -7.08 6.73 13.51
C ARG A 208 -8.39 6.04 13.92
N LEU A 209 -8.33 5.10 14.85
CA LEU A 209 -9.49 4.47 15.48
C LEU A 209 -9.93 5.15 16.79
N GLY A 210 -9.23 6.18 17.25
CA GLY A 210 -9.45 6.79 18.56
C GLY A 210 -9.05 5.89 19.73
N ARG A 211 -8.11 4.95 19.50
CA ARG A 211 -7.67 3.92 20.45
C ARG A 211 -6.20 4.09 20.88
N ALA A 212 -5.63 5.28 20.70
CA ALA A 212 -4.21 5.56 20.99
C ALA A 212 -3.84 5.30 22.46
N ASP A 213 -4.76 5.55 23.39
CA ASP A 213 -4.54 5.41 24.83
C ASP A 213 -4.93 4.04 25.39
N GLU A 214 -5.37 3.10 24.55
CA GLU A 214 -5.74 1.78 25.03
C GLU A 214 -4.49 0.96 25.42
N ALA A 215 -4.46 0.55 26.67
CA ALA A 215 -3.42 -0.37 27.15
C ALA A 215 -3.49 -1.72 26.42
N ALA A 216 -2.32 -2.35 26.24
CA ALA A 216 -2.25 -3.67 25.59
C ALA A 216 -3.07 -4.77 26.28
N ASP A 217 -3.35 -4.59 27.57
CA ASP A 217 -4.04 -5.54 28.44
C ASP A 217 -5.53 -5.19 28.66
N ALA A 218 -6.12 -4.29 27.88
CA ALA A 218 -7.55 -4.01 27.96
C ALA A 218 -8.38 -5.29 27.74
N PRO A 219 -9.45 -5.54 28.52
CA PRO A 219 -10.30 -6.71 28.34
C PRO A 219 -10.83 -6.78 26.91
N ARG A 220 -10.66 -7.93 26.27
CA ARG A 220 -11.11 -8.17 24.90
C ARG A 220 -12.56 -8.64 24.92
N GLU A 221 -13.37 -8.11 23.99
CA GLU A 221 -14.58 -8.85 23.64
C GLU A 221 -14.17 -10.21 23.05
N PRO A 222 -14.81 -11.31 23.48
CA PRO A 222 -14.51 -12.62 22.92
C PRO A 222 -14.79 -12.61 21.41
N TRP A 223 -13.82 -13.11 20.63
CA TRP A 223 -14.00 -13.30 19.20
C TRP A 223 -15.23 -14.15 18.94
N LYS A 224 -16.13 -13.65 18.13
CA LYS A 224 -17.31 -14.39 17.66
C LYS A 224 -16.93 -15.06 16.35
N ASP A 225 -16.97 -16.39 16.33
CA ASP A 225 -16.75 -17.15 15.09
C ASP A 225 -17.74 -16.68 14.01
N PRO A 226 -17.29 -16.15 12.87
CA PRO A 226 -18.19 -15.73 11.79
C PRO A 226 -18.90 -16.91 11.10
N GLY A 227 -18.65 -18.15 11.55
CA GLY A 227 -19.18 -19.37 10.94
C GLY A 227 -18.28 -19.94 9.84
N PRO A 228 -18.72 -20.99 9.15
CA PRO A 228 -17.91 -21.63 8.12
C PRO A 228 -17.65 -20.70 6.96
N SER A 229 -16.38 -20.67 6.48
CA SER A 229 -15.97 -19.89 5.31
C SER A 229 -16.92 -20.13 4.13
N PRO A 230 -17.42 -19.06 3.48
CA PRO A 230 -18.22 -19.21 2.27
C PRO A 230 -17.41 -19.70 1.05
N PHE A 231 -16.10 -19.70 1.16
CA PHE A 231 -15.20 -20.25 0.14
C PHE A 231 -15.07 -21.75 0.33
N ARG A 232 -15.75 -22.52 -0.55
CA ARG A 232 -15.45 -23.94 -0.72
C ARG A 232 -14.27 -24.04 -1.68
N TYR A 233 -13.20 -24.68 -1.22
CA TYR A 233 -12.13 -25.16 -2.09
C TYR A 233 -12.59 -26.53 -2.63
N ASP A 234 -13.17 -26.53 -3.83
CA ASP A 234 -13.37 -27.75 -4.61
C ASP A 234 -12.09 -28.12 -5.35
#